data_c41975b77087cb8a5a3b399fee6e150a
#
_entry.id   c41975b77087cb8a5a3b399fee6e150a
#
_cell.length_a   1.000
_cell.length_b   1.000
_cell.length_c   1.000
_cell.angle_alpha   90.00
_cell.angle_beta   90.00
_cell.angle_gamma   90.00
#
_symmetry.space_group_name_H-M   'P 1'
#
loop_
_entity.id
_entity.type
_entity.pdbx_description
1 polymer ?
#
loop_
_entity_poly.entity_id
_entity_poly.type
_entity_poly.pdbx_seq_one_letter_code
_entity_poly.pdbx_strand_id
1 'polypeptide(L)'
;MKKTAFIAIVGRPNVGKSTLLNAILGEKVAIVSSKPQTTRNRITGILTKGDNQFVFLDTPGFQRPRTKLGDYMLKASSSSIGASDAAIIMADAFHSPGDIEKNIIEQVVANKIPAILVLNKVDMSDAVKLAETIAQYDAIYKFDAVIPTSASKGQGIDIVLSECEKFLTDSEWFFPEDMITDQPERMIAA
;
A
#
# COMPACT_ATOMS: atom_id res chain seq x y z
N MET A 1 23.86 8.22 7.56
CA MET A 1 23.64 8.83 6.23
C MET A 1 22.16 8.75 5.94
N LYS A 2 21.51 9.88 5.67
CA LYS A 2 20.05 9.91 5.46
C LYS A 2 19.65 9.09 4.24
N LYS A 3 18.51 8.40 4.36
CA LYS A 3 17.93 7.58 3.29
C LYS A 3 16.43 7.84 3.17
N THR A 4 15.91 7.73 1.96
CA THR A 4 14.48 7.91 1.70
C THR A 4 13.98 6.85 0.71
N ALA A 5 12.72 6.42 0.87
CA ALA A 5 12.00 5.62 -0.09
C ALA A 5 10.58 6.13 -0.24
N PHE A 6 10.12 6.30 -1.50
CA PHE A 6 8.73 6.54 -1.85
C PHE A 6 8.05 5.21 -2.19
N ILE A 7 7.00 4.87 -1.48
CA ILE A 7 6.34 3.56 -1.58
C ILE A 7 4.85 3.76 -1.86
N ALA A 8 4.37 3.31 -3.02
CA ALA A 8 2.95 3.32 -3.34
C ALA A 8 2.23 2.16 -2.65
N ILE A 9 1.09 2.43 -2.02
CA ILE A 9 0.19 1.39 -1.51
C ILE A 9 -1.00 1.31 -2.46
N VAL A 10 -1.12 0.18 -3.16
CA VAL A 10 -2.13 -0.04 -4.20
C VAL A 10 -2.91 -1.34 -3.97
N GLY A 11 -4.13 -1.40 -4.47
CA GLY A 11 -5.00 -2.56 -4.32
C GLY A 11 -6.46 -2.20 -4.53
N ARG A 12 -7.34 -3.20 -4.48
CA ARG A 12 -8.80 -3.00 -4.54
C ARG A 12 -9.31 -2.07 -3.44
N PRO A 13 -10.49 -1.48 -3.59
CA PRO A 13 -11.20 -0.87 -2.47
C PRO A 13 -11.39 -1.88 -1.33
N ASN A 14 -11.29 -1.42 -0.09
CA ASN A 14 -11.55 -2.19 1.13
C ASN A 14 -10.60 -3.38 1.42
N VAL A 15 -9.47 -3.50 0.75
CA VAL A 15 -8.43 -4.50 1.10
C VAL A 15 -7.64 -4.12 2.35
N GLY A 16 -7.76 -2.87 2.84
CA GLY A 16 -7.13 -2.41 4.06
C GLY A 16 -5.92 -1.49 3.87
N LYS A 17 -5.79 -0.79 2.72
CA LYS A 17 -4.67 0.13 2.43
C LYS A 17 -4.52 1.21 3.49
N SER A 18 -5.58 1.96 3.77
CA SER A 18 -5.58 3.02 4.79
C SER A 18 -5.39 2.46 6.20
N THR A 19 -5.89 1.26 6.48
CA THR A 19 -5.66 0.57 7.76
C THR A 19 -4.18 0.18 7.91
N LEU A 20 -3.54 -0.31 6.85
CA LEU A 20 -2.11 -0.61 6.85
C LEU A 20 -1.29 0.66 7.08
N LEU A 21 -1.59 1.74 6.36
CA LEU A 21 -0.92 3.03 6.53
C LEU A 21 -1.01 3.53 7.97
N ASN A 22 -2.20 3.55 8.56
CA ASN A 22 -2.39 3.95 9.95
C ASN A 22 -1.63 3.05 10.93
N ALA A 23 -1.60 1.73 10.68
CA ALA A 23 -0.84 0.79 11.52
C ALA A 23 0.68 1.01 11.43
N ILE A 24 1.20 1.33 10.24
CA ILE A 24 2.61 1.66 10.02
C ILE A 24 2.99 2.94 10.76
N LEU A 25 2.16 3.98 10.68
CA LEU A 25 2.43 5.29 11.28
C LEU A 25 2.17 5.31 12.79
N GLY A 26 1.41 4.35 13.32
CA GLY A 26 0.96 4.35 14.72
C GLY A 26 -0.11 5.40 15.02
N GLU A 27 -0.60 6.12 14.01
CA GLU A 27 -1.58 7.19 14.12
C GLU A 27 -2.65 7.11 13.03
N LYS A 28 -3.83 7.69 13.29
CA LYS A 28 -4.94 7.73 12.33
C LYS A 28 -4.81 8.94 11.40
N VAL A 29 -4.08 8.79 10.31
CA VAL A 29 -3.92 9.83 9.27
C VAL A 29 -4.85 9.61 8.07
N ALA A 30 -5.25 8.37 7.80
CA ALA A 30 -6.14 8.01 6.71
C ALA A 30 -7.53 7.59 7.24
N ILE A 31 -8.58 7.98 6.52
CA ILE A 31 -9.96 7.60 6.87
C ILE A 31 -10.16 6.12 6.54
N VAL A 32 -10.58 5.35 7.54
CA VAL A 32 -10.95 3.93 7.39
C VAL A 32 -12.46 3.79 7.41
N SER A 33 -13.03 3.18 6.38
CA SER A 33 -14.46 2.91 6.27
C SER A 33 -14.72 1.60 5.52
N SER A 34 -15.82 0.94 5.85
CA SER A 34 -16.32 -0.23 5.12
C SER A 34 -16.92 0.12 3.75
N LYS A 35 -17.19 1.41 3.49
CA LYS A 35 -17.73 1.87 2.22
C LYS A 35 -16.65 1.89 1.14
N PRO A 36 -16.92 1.44 -0.09
CA PRO A 36 -16.01 1.61 -1.22
C PRO A 36 -15.68 3.10 -1.45
N GLN A 37 -14.46 3.37 -1.97
CA GLN A 37 -14.03 4.74 -2.33
C GLN A 37 -13.88 5.69 -1.11
N THR A 38 -13.43 5.16 0.02
CA THR A 38 -13.15 5.98 1.21
C THR A 38 -12.05 7.01 0.92
N THR A 39 -10.95 6.58 0.32
CA THR A 39 -9.85 7.45 -0.12
C THR A 39 -10.14 7.94 -1.54
N ARG A 40 -10.38 9.23 -1.71
CA ARG A 40 -10.64 9.86 -3.02
C ARG A 40 -9.41 10.52 -3.62
N ASN A 41 -8.52 11.02 -2.78
CA ASN A 41 -7.26 11.64 -3.14
C ASN A 41 -6.11 10.82 -2.57
N ARG A 42 -4.92 10.97 -3.15
CA ARG A 42 -3.70 10.39 -2.58
C ARG A 42 -3.45 11.02 -1.20
N ILE A 43 -3.18 10.18 -0.21
CA ILE A 43 -2.76 10.59 1.12
C ILE A 43 -1.30 10.21 1.27
N THR A 44 -0.46 11.13 1.71
CA THR A 44 0.94 10.89 2.00
C THR A 44 1.08 10.62 3.50
N GLY A 45 1.61 9.45 3.84
CA GLY A 45 2.03 9.12 5.19
C GLY A 45 3.55 9.12 5.27
N ILE A 46 4.12 9.76 6.28
CA ILE A 46 5.55 9.92 6.45
C ILE A 46 5.97 9.25 7.75
N LEU A 47 6.92 8.33 7.66
CA LEU A 47 7.53 7.68 8.82
C LEU A 47 9.03 7.95 8.81
N THR A 48 9.52 8.69 9.78
CA THR A 48 10.95 8.89 10.00
C THR A 48 11.41 8.03 11.17
N LYS A 49 12.41 7.17 10.95
CA LYS A 49 12.98 6.27 11.95
C LYS A 49 14.50 6.25 11.84
N GLY A 50 15.18 6.88 12.77
CA GLY A 50 16.63 7.07 12.71
C GLY A 50 17.01 7.88 11.48
N ASP A 51 17.92 7.39 10.66
CA ASP A 51 18.33 8.05 9.40
C ASP A 51 17.39 7.79 8.22
N ASN A 52 16.36 6.95 8.39
CA ASN A 52 15.49 6.48 7.34
C ASN A 52 14.15 7.23 7.32
N GLN A 53 13.75 7.74 6.15
CA GLN A 53 12.42 8.32 5.94
C GLN A 53 11.66 7.54 4.88
N PHE A 54 10.49 7.02 5.24
CA PHE A 54 9.55 6.35 4.34
C PHE A 54 8.41 7.29 4.01
N VAL A 55 8.13 7.45 2.72
CA VAL A 55 7.02 8.24 2.22
C VAL A 55 6.02 7.30 1.57
N PHE A 56 4.95 6.98 2.29
CA PHE A 56 3.89 6.10 1.81
C PHE A 56 2.81 6.90 1.09
N LEU A 57 2.46 6.46 -0.10
CA LEU A 57 1.42 7.06 -0.92
C LEU A 57 0.18 6.15 -0.89
N ASP A 58 -0.76 6.42 0.03
CA ASP A 58 -2.06 5.72 0.06
C ASP A 58 -2.92 6.22 -1.10
N THR A 59 -3.31 5.30 -1.96
CA THR A 59 -4.02 5.62 -3.20
C THR A 59 -5.48 5.23 -3.10
N PRO A 60 -6.37 5.89 -3.89
CA PRO A 60 -7.71 5.40 -4.12
C PRO A 60 -7.68 3.94 -4.59
N GLY A 61 -8.64 3.12 -4.11
CA GLY A 61 -8.70 1.72 -4.50
C GLY A 61 -8.86 1.54 -6.01
N PHE A 62 -8.07 0.65 -6.59
CA PHE A 62 -8.20 0.27 -8.00
C PHE A 62 -9.54 -0.41 -8.26
N GLN A 63 -10.28 0.08 -9.24
CA GLN A 63 -11.56 -0.48 -9.67
C GLN A 63 -11.78 -0.22 -11.16
N ARG A 64 -12.67 -1.01 -11.78
CA ARG A 64 -13.08 -0.73 -13.16
C ARG A 64 -13.81 0.62 -13.20
N PRO A 65 -13.36 1.58 -14.02
CA PRO A 65 -14.02 2.87 -14.09
C PRO A 65 -15.41 2.71 -14.71
N ARG A 66 -16.43 3.15 -13.99
CA ARG A 66 -17.82 3.23 -14.46
C ARG A 66 -18.34 4.67 -14.47
N THR A 67 -17.55 5.59 -13.94
CA THR A 67 -17.89 7.00 -13.77
C THR A 67 -16.64 7.86 -13.95
N LYS A 68 -16.81 9.16 -14.21
CA LYS A 68 -15.71 10.14 -14.27
C LYS A 68 -14.86 10.14 -12.98
N LEU A 69 -15.47 9.90 -11.83
CA LEU A 69 -14.75 9.77 -10.56
C LEU A 69 -13.87 8.51 -10.55
N GLY A 70 -14.36 7.38 -11.08
CA GLY A 70 -13.59 6.15 -11.22
C GLY A 70 -12.37 6.32 -12.11
N ASP A 71 -12.52 7.04 -13.23
CA ASP A 71 -11.40 7.38 -14.14
C ASP A 71 -10.33 8.22 -13.42
N TYR A 72 -10.77 9.22 -12.64
CA TYR A 72 -9.85 10.05 -11.85
C TYR A 72 -9.09 9.22 -10.80
N MET A 73 -9.78 8.36 -10.06
CA MET A 73 -9.17 7.50 -9.05
C MET A 73 -8.16 6.53 -9.65
N LEU A 74 -8.46 5.96 -10.82
CA LEU A 74 -7.52 5.09 -11.54
C LEU A 74 -6.25 5.84 -11.95
N LYS A 75 -6.40 7.05 -12.50
CA LYS A 75 -5.25 7.90 -12.88
C LYS A 75 -4.40 8.27 -11.66
N ALA A 76 -5.02 8.63 -10.53
CA ALA A 76 -4.31 8.95 -9.30
C ALA A 76 -3.49 7.77 -8.77
N SER A 77 -4.03 6.56 -8.82
CA SER A 77 -3.34 5.35 -8.42
C SER A 77 -2.19 5.00 -9.37
N SER A 78 -2.41 5.07 -10.68
CA SER A 78 -1.36 4.81 -11.68
C SER A 78 -0.21 5.81 -11.61
N SER A 79 -0.51 7.11 -11.38
CA SER A 79 0.53 8.13 -11.24
C SER A 79 1.37 7.93 -9.97
N SER A 80 0.78 7.39 -8.92
CA SER A 80 1.50 7.07 -7.67
C SER A 80 2.48 5.93 -7.87
N ILE A 81 2.12 4.89 -8.63
CA ILE A 81 3.05 3.81 -8.99
C ILE A 81 4.25 4.38 -9.74
N GLY A 82 4.02 5.18 -10.77
CA GLY A 82 5.09 5.76 -11.60
C GLY A 82 6.00 6.76 -10.87
N ALA A 83 5.57 7.29 -9.74
CA ALA A 83 6.33 8.25 -8.92
C ALA A 83 6.98 7.61 -7.67
N SER A 84 6.98 6.28 -7.57
CA SER A 84 7.47 5.55 -6.40
C SER A 84 8.70 4.72 -6.70
N ASP A 85 9.52 4.49 -5.67
CA ASP A 85 10.69 3.61 -5.72
C ASP A 85 10.29 2.13 -5.63
N ALA A 86 9.15 1.85 -4.97
CA ALA A 86 8.58 0.51 -4.82
C ALA A 86 7.06 0.57 -4.66
N ALA A 87 6.40 -0.58 -4.81
CA ALA A 87 4.97 -0.72 -4.58
C ALA A 87 4.67 -1.81 -3.53
N ILE A 88 3.70 -1.51 -2.66
CA ILE A 88 3.00 -2.49 -1.85
C ILE A 88 1.69 -2.81 -2.56
N ILE A 89 1.56 -4.01 -3.11
CA ILE A 89 0.31 -4.50 -3.68
C ILE A 89 -0.46 -5.21 -2.56
N MET A 90 -1.64 -4.69 -2.24
CA MET A 90 -2.49 -5.28 -1.20
C MET A 90 -3.64 -6.08 -1.79
N ALA A 91 -3.86 -7.27 -1.27
CA ALA A 91 -4.98 -8.13 -1.59
C ALA A 91 -5.52 -8.83 -0.32
N ASP A 92 -6.74 -9.35 -0.40
CA ASP A 92 -7.28 -10.18 0.68
C ASP A 92 -6.65 -11.58 0.67
N ALA A 93 -6.32 -12.11 1.84
CA ALA A 93 -5.67 -13.42 2.01
C ALA A 93 -6.51 -14.63 1.56
N PHE A 94 -7.78 -14.40 1.23
CA PHE A 94 -8.75 -15.45 0.89
C PHE A 94 -9.41 -15.26 -0.49
N HIS A 95 -8.98 -14.26 -1.27
CA HIS A 95 -9.48 -14.03 -2.62
C HIS A 95 -8.39 -14.32 -3.66
N SER A 96 -8.77 -15.09 -4.68
CA SER A 96 -7.92 -15.31 -5.85
C SER A 96 -7.67 -14.02 -6.62
N PRO A 97 -6.48 -13.86 -7.26
CA PRO A 97 -6.19 -12.70 -8.08
C PRO A 97 -7.16 -12.59 -9.26
N GLY A 98 -7.78 -11.44 -9.40
CA GLY A 98 -8.70 -11.12 -10.49
C GLY A 98 -8.09 -10.13 -11.48
N ASP A 99 -8.93 -9.60 -12.38
CA ASP A 99 -8.48 -8.65 -13.42
C ASP A 99 -7.88 -7.36 -12.84
N ILE A 100 -8.38 -6.93 -11.67
CA ILE A 100 -7.88 -5.71 -11.01
C ILE A 100 -6.45 -5.93 -10.52
N GLU A 101 -6.18 -7.02 -9.84
CA GLU A 101 -4.84 -7.36 -9.35
C GLU A 101 -3.87 -7.57 -10.51
N LYS A 102 -4.28 -8.24 -11.57
CA LYS A 102 -3.47 -8.42 -12.78
C LYS A 102 -3.12 -7.08 -13.43
N ASN A 103 -4.09 -6.17 -13.53
CA ASN A 103 -3.84 -4.82 -14.06
C ASN A 103 -2.85 -4.02 -13.19
N ILE A 104 -2.96 -4.11 -11.87
CA ILE A 104 -2.01 -3.46 -10.95
C ILE A 104 -0.60 -4.03 -11.16
N ILE A 105 -0.46 -5.35 -11.26
CA ILE A 105 0.83 -6.02 -11.50
C ILE A 105 1.41 -5.58 -12.85
N GLU A 106 0.61 -5.52 -13.91
CA GLU A 106 1.04 -5.03 -15.22
C GLU A 106 1.59 -3.60 -15.17
N GLN A 107 0.96 -2.71 -14.39
CA GLN A 107 1.44 -1.35 -14.22
C GLN A 107 2.76 -1.29 -13.44
N VAL A 108 2.94 -2.10 -12.41
CA VAL A 108 4.19 -2.20 -11.67
C VAL A 108 5.31 -2.70 -12.59
N VAL A 109 5.06 -3.73 -13.38
CA VAL A 109 6.00 -4.26 -14.38
C VAL A 109 6.35 -3.20 -15.42
N ALA A 110 5.37 -2.48 -15.94
CA ALA A 110 5.58 -1.43 -16.96
C ALA A 110 6.44 -0.28 -16.43
N ASN A 111 6.32 0.06 -15.15
CA ASN A 111 7.14 1.09 -14.49
C ASN A 111 8.50 0.55 -13.99
N LYS A 112 8.75 -0.76 -14.09
CA LYS A 112 10.01 -1.41 -13.68
C LYS A 112 10.40 -1.15 -12.22
N ILE A 113 9.42 -1.04 -11.33
CA ILE A 113 9.66 -0.87 -9.89
C ILE A 113 9.49 -2.20 -9.15
N PRO A 114 10.27 -2.44 -8.07
CA PRO A 114 10.10 -3.61 -7.23
C PRO A 114 8.75 -3.57 -6.52
N ALA A 115 8.20 -4.76 -6.20
CA ALA A 115 6.93 -4.86 -5.51
C ALA A 115 6.91 -5.97 -4.47
N ILE A 116 6.30 -5.67 -3.33
CA ILE A 116 5.92 -6.65 -2.33
C ILE A 116 4.41 -6.88 -2.36
N LEU A 117 3.99 -8.12 -2.12
CA LEU A 117 2.60 -8.49 -1.98
C LEU A 117 2.23 -8.59 -0.50
N VAL A 118 1.25 -7.83 -0.07
CA VAL A 118 0.67 -7.92 1.28
C VAL A 118 -0.69 -8.59 1.18
N LEU A 119 -0.78 -9.81 1.68
CA LEU A 119 -2.04 -10.56 1.81
C LEU A 119 -2.67 -10.26 3.16
N ASN A 120 -3.63 -9.34 3.14
CA ASN A 120 -4.26 -8.81 4.36
C ASN A 120 -5.48 -9.62 4.79
N LYS A 121 -5.92 -9.42 6.03
CA LYS A 121 -7.07 -10.07 6.67
C LYS A 121 -6.85 -11.58 6.87
N VAL A 122 -5.63 -11.99 7.22
CA VAL A 122 -5.33 -13.41 7.50
C VAL A 122 -6.13 -13.96 8.67
N ASP A 123 -6.61 -13.12 9.55
CA ASP A 123 -7.51 -13.46 10.65
C ASP A 123 -8.91 -13.94 10.18
N MET A 124 -9.23 -13.71 8.90
CA MET A 124 -10.45 -14.17 8.23
C MET A 124 -10.21 -15.34 7.26
N SER A 125 -8.99 -15.87 7.21
CA SER A 125 -8.57 -16.95 6.31
C SER A 125 -8.03 -18.12 7.11
N ASP A 126 -8.12 -19.34 6.54
CA ASP A 126 -7.38 -20.49 7.05
C ASP A 126 -6.04 -20.68 6.31
N ALA A 127 -5.20 -21.56 6.87
CA ALA A 127 -3.85 -21.78 6.33
C ALA A 127 -3.86 -22.40 4.91
N VAL A 128 -4.84 -23.23 4.59
CA VAL A 128 -4.96 -23.88 3.27
C VAL A 128 -5.30 -22.81 2.23
N LYS A 129 -6.31 -22.00 2.52
CA LYS A 129 -6.75 -20.92 1.62
C LYS A 129 -5.67 -19.87 1.41
N LEU A 130 -4.95 -19.52 2.46
CA LEU A 130 -3.80 -18.61 2.36
C LEU A 130 -2.72 -19.18 1.44
N ALA A 131 -2.34 -20.46 1.62
CA ALA A 131 -1.34 -21.11 0.79
C ALA A 131 -1.76 -21.18 -0.69
N GLU A 132 -3.02 -21.51 -0.98
CA GLU A 132 -3.58 -21.47 -2.34
C GLU A 132 -3.50 -20.07 -2.95
N THR A 133 -3.85 -19.04 -2.18
CA THR A 133 -3.82 -17.65 -2.64
C THR A 133 -2.38 -17.22 -2.96
N ILE A 134 -1.42 -17.53 -2.11
CA ILE A 134 0.01 -17.28 -2.36
C ILE A 134 0.46 -17.93 -3.67
N ALA A 135 0.15 -19.22 -3.86
CA ALA A 135 0.53 -19.96 -5.07
C ALA A 135 -0.06 -19.34 -6.35
N GLN A 136 -1.29 -18.85 -6.28
CA GLN A 136 -1.94 -18.18 -7.43
C GLN A 136 -1.29 -16.85 -7.79
N TYR A 137 -0.86 -16.05 -6.80
CA TYR A 137 -0.12 -14.80 -7.06
C TYR A 137 1.28 -15.08 -7.58
N ASP A 138 1.98 -16.06 -7.02
CA ASP A 138 3.33 -16.47 -7.45
C ASP A 138 3.36 -16.96 -8.91
N ALA A 139 2.26 -17.58 -9.37
CA ALA A 139 2.10 -17.99 -10.76
C ALA A 139 1.93 -16.82 -11.75
N ILE A 140 1.55 -15.62 -11.27
CA ILE A 140 1.35 -14.43 -12.11
C ILE A 140 2.62 -13.58 -12.14
N TYR A 141 3.23 -13.33 -10.98
CA TYR A 141 4.37 -12.43 -10.84
C TYR A 141 5.22 -12.82 -9.63
N LYS A 142 6.54 -12.77 -9.81
CA LYS A 142 7.48 -13.02 -8.72
C LYS A 142 7.72 -11.74 -7.93
N PHE A 143 7.08 -11.63 -6.79
CA PHE A 143 7.25 -10.50 -5.87
C PHE A 143 8.57 -10.58 -5.12
N ASP A 144 9.09 -9.43 -4.68
CA ASP A 144 10.28 -9.35 -3.81
C ASP A 144 10.02 -10.00 -2.44
N ALA A 145 8.79 -9.89 -1.95
CA ALA A 145 8.30 -10.60 -0.76
C ALA A 145 6.79 -10.79 -0.82
N VAL A 146 6.28 -11.82 -0.16
CA VAL A 146 4.85 -12.07 0.07
C VAL A 146 4.62 -12.12 1.57
N ILE A 147 3.83 -11.18 2.10
CA ILE A 147 3.68 -10.96 3.54
C ILE A 147 2.22 -11.11 3.96
N PRO A 148 1.88 -12.18 4.68
CA PRO A 148 0.57 -12.32 5.32
C PRO A 148 0.43 -11.32 6.47
N THR A 149 -0.69 -10.57 6.51
CA THR A 149 -0.95 -9.55 7.52
C THR A 149 -2.39 -9.57 8.04
N SER A 150 -2.58 -9.03 9.24
CA SER A 150 -3.86 -8.51 9.71
C SER A 150 -3.64 -7.08 10.17
N ALA A 151 -3.81 -6.12 9.25
CA ALA A 151 -3.52 -4.71 9.51
C ALA A 151 -4.37 -4.15 10.67
N SER A 152 -5.63 -4.58 10.78
CA SER A 152 -6.53 -4.18 11.88
C SER A 152 -6.07 -4.68 13.27
N LYS A 153 -5.30 -5.77 13.31
CA LYS A 153 -4.74 -6.36 14.54
C LYS A 153 -3.25 -6.04 14.73
N GLY A 154 -2.65 -5.26 13.84
CA GLY A 154 -1.23 -4.93 13.87
C GLY A 154 -0.29 -6.11 13.55
N GLN A 155 -0.81 -7.22 13.03
CA GLN A 155 -0.04 -8.41 12.75
C GLN A 155 0.71 -8.28 11.42
N GLY A 156 2.03 -8.53 11.43
CA GLY A 156 2.90 -8.55 10.24
C GLY A 156 3.34 -7.16 9.77
N ILE A 157 3.00 -6.08 10.50
CA ILE A 157 3.35 -4.69 10.12
C ILE A 157 4.87 -4.46 10.20
N ASP A 158 5.52 -5.01 11.20
CA ASP A 158 6.96 -4.99 11.39
C ASP A 158 7.71 -5.66 10.23
N ILE A 159 7.17 -6.76 9.71
CA ILE A 159 7.72 -7.48 8.55
C ILE A 159 7.59 -6.62 7.29
N VAL A 160 6.42 -5.98 7.08
CA VAL A 160 6.22 -5.05 5.96
C VAL A 160 7.24 -3.93 6.00
N LEU A 161 7.46 -3.30 7.16
CA LEU A 161 8.47 -2.24 7.31
C LEU A 161 9.89 -2.73 7.05
N SER A 162 10.25 -3.90 7.55
CA SER A 162 11.57 -4.51 7.33
C SER A 162 11.82 -4.78 5.84
N GLU A 163 10.81 -5.23 5.09
CA GLU A 163 10.93 -5.40 3.64
C GLU A 163 11.04 -4.06 2.92
N CYS A 164 10.32 -3.03 3.38
CA CYS A 164 10.42 -1.68 2.82
C CYS A 164 11.82 -1.04 3.01
N GLU A 165 12.56 -1.41 4.04
CA GLU A 165 13.94 -0.93 4.27
C GLU A 165 14.89 -1.27 3.11
N LYS A 166 14.62 -2.33 2.36
CA LYS A 166 15.41 -2.74 1.20
C LYS A 166 15.33 -1.75 0.02
N PHE A 167 14.32 -0.91 0.00
CA PHE A 167 14.08 0.09 -1.06
C PHE A 167 14.63 1.48 -0.72
N LEU A 168 15.22 1.65 0.45
CA LEU A 168 15.84 2.89 0.87
C LEU A 168 17.07 3.21 0.01
N THR A 169 17.12 4.41 -0.50
CA THR A 169 18.25 4.96 -1.25
C THR A 169 18.87 6.15 -0.52
N ASP A 170 20.17 6.35 -0.70
CA ASP A 170 20.87 7.50 -0.11
C ASP A 170 20.29 8.80 -0.68
N SER A 171 19.63 9.59 0.17
CA SER A 171 18.95 10.82 -0.20
C SER A 171 18.69 11.67 1.03
N GLU A 172 18.65 13.00 0.87
CA GLU A 172 18.14 13.87 1.91
C GLU A 172 16.65 13.60 2.15
N TRP A 173 16.19 13.92 3.36
CA TRP A 173 14.77 13.81 3.69
C TRP A 173 13.95 14.87 2.94
N PHE A 174 12.82 14.48 2.43
CA PHE A 174 11.89 15.35 1.72
C PHE A 174 10.94 16.10 2.64
N PHE A 175 10.77 15.60 3.86
CA PHE A 175 9.85 16.16 4.86
C PHE A 175 10.55 16.36 6.20
N PRO A 176 10.07 17.29 7.05
CA PRO A 176 10.54 17.44 8.42
C PRO A 176 10.45 16.12 9.20
N GLU A 177 11.33 15.94 10.18
CA GLU A 177 11.43 14.69 10.97
C GLU A 177 10.14 14.35 11.73
N ASP A 178 9.45 15.37 12.22
CA ASP A 178 8.22 15.28 13.01
C ASP A 178 6.95 15.22 12.16
N MET A 179 7.07 15.34 10.84
CA MET A 179 5.92 15.33 9.93
C MET A 179 5.43 13.89 9.68
N ILE A 180 4.14 13.64 9.92
CA ILE A 180 3.51 12.32 9.75
C ILE A 180 2.67 12.24 8.47
N THR A 181 2.15 13.38 8.00
CA THR A 181 1.32 13.46 6.79
C THR A 181 1.35 14.86 6.19
N ASP A 182 1.12 14.95 4.88
CA ASP A 182 0.95 16.21 4.16
C ASP A 182 -0.50 16.74 4.19
N GLN A 183 -1.42 16.02 4.85
CA GLN A 183 -2.81 16.42 4.94
C GLN A 183 -3.02 17.52 5.99
N PRO A 184 -3.89 18.51 5.72
CA PRO A 184 -4.24 19.52 6.72
C PRO A 184 -4.88 18.88 7.96
N GLU A 185 -4.56 19.38 9.15
CA GLU A 185 -5.08 18.88 10.44
C GLU A 185 -6.62 18.74 10.48
N ARG A 186 -7.34 19.59 9.75
CA ARG A 186 -8.80 19.55 9.64
C ARG A 186 -9.34 18.25 9.01
N MET A 187 -8.53 17.54 8.25
CA MET A 187 -8.93 16.28 7.62
C MET A 187 -8.62 15.06 8.49
N ILE A 188 -7.77 15.21 9.49
CA ILE A 188 -7.38 14.13 10.43
C ILE A 188 -8.42 14.01 11.55
N ALA A 189 -9.10 15.09 11.90
CA ALA A 189 -10.06 15.17 13.01
C ALA A 189 -11.52 14.79 12.66
N ALA A 190 -11.79 14.34 11.43
CA ALA A 190 -13.15 14.03 10.96
C ALA A 190 -13.53 12.55 11.13
#